data_9aae79fbcc95d6d9643f913f862827ea
#
_entry.id   9aae79fbcc95d6d9643f913f862827ea
#
_cell.length_a   1.000
_cell.length_b   1.000
_cell.length_c   1.000
_cell.angle_alpha   90.00
_cell.angle_beta   90.00
_cell.angle_gamma   90.00
#
_symmetry.space_group_name_H-M   'P 1'
#
loop_
_entity.id
_entity.type
_entity.pdbx_description
1 polymer ?
#
loop_
_entity_poly.entity_id
_entity_poly.type
_entity_poly.pdbx_seq_one_letter_code
_entity_poly.pdbx_strand_id
1 'polypeptide(L)'
;MAREALKKIVVFGGNGFVGSEVLKRLSTVPTVHAVSVSRRGAAPGHCAAFADKVEWLKGDCLDKKTYSDALEGASAVVVSVGSPPIPGDVEAARKANGATNVAVLEAATEAKVRRAVVVGATMPPWLDKIAEGYVAGKRDAFEALGGFALSGGAVVVKPSAIYGTRHTESGYPVPLAPVMAPLSYALRIGRPVTGFVTGLAPSLLDGLLEPPVPVHAVAQTVVDACLQEEYEEGFVALGVEAILERC
;
A
#
# COMPACT_ATOMS: atom_id res chain seq x y z
N MET A 1 6.47 -30.80 -19.23
CA MET A 1 5.63 -29.84 -18.48
C MET A 1 6.05 -28.44 -18.89
N ALA A 2 5.16 -27.65 -19.46
CA ALA A 2 5.46 -26.25 -19.78
C ALA A 2 5.72 -25.52 -18.46
N ARG A 3 6.85 -24.82 -18.36
CA ARG A 3 7.17 -23.99 -17.20
C ARG A 3 6.19 -22.81 -17.23
N GLU A 4 5.28 -22.75 -16.27
CA GLU A 4 4.33 -21.65 -16.15
C GLU A 4 5.12 -20.34 -16.09
N ALA A 5 4.76 -19.37 -16.93
CA ALA A 5 5.45 -18.09 -16.96
C ALA A 5 5.27 -17.37 -15.62
N LEU A 6 6.37 -16.87 -15.05
CA LEU A 6 6.34 -16.15 -13.78
C LEU A 6 5.46 -14.90 -13.89
N LYS A 7 4.58 -14.68 -12.92
CA LYS A 7 3.81 -13.43 -12.80
C LYS A 7 4.75 -12.32 -12.33
N LYS A 8 5.07 -11.36 -13.21
CA LYS A 8 5.89 -10.20 -12.85
C LYS A 8 5.03 -9.20 -12.05
N ILE A 9 5.45 -8.89 -10.84
CA ILE A 9 4.79 -7.92 -9.96
C ILE A 9 5.77 -6.81 -9.61
N VAL A 10 5.42 -5.57 -9.98
CA VAL A 10 6.27 -4.38 -9.76
C VAL A 10 5.77 -3.61 -8.54
N VAL A 11 6.64 -3.40 -7.55
CA VAL A 11 6.32 -2.70 -6.29
C VAL A 11 7.04 -1.37 -6.23
N PHE A 12 6.29 -0.29 -6.31
CA PHE A 12 6.77 1.06 -6.04
C PHE A 12 6.68 1.36 -4.53
N GLY A 13 7.79 1.82 -3.96
CA GLY A 13 7.90 2.02 -2.52
C GLY A 13 8.30 0.75 -1.74
N GLY A 14 8.92 -0.23 -2.40
CA GLY A 14 9.38 -1.48 -1.81
C GLY A 14 10.39 -1.35 -0.67
N ASN A 15 11.07 -0.19 -0.55
CA ASN A 15 11.96 0.12 0.57
C ASN A 15 11.23 0.66 1.81
N GLY A 16 9.93 0.94 1.70
CA GLY A 16 9.09 1.49 2.75
C GLY A 16 8.54 0.42 3.70
N PHE A 17 7.82 0.87 4.73
CA PHE A 17 7.27 0.03 5.80
C PHE A 17 6.36 -1.10 5.29
N VAL A 18 5.35 -0.76 4.47
CA VAL A 18 4.42 -1.76 3.91
C VAL A 18 5.06 -2.46 2.71
N GLY A 19 5.71 -1.71 1.81
CA GLY A 19 6.25 -2.26 0.58
C GLY A 19 7.33 -3.33 0.81
N SER A 20 8.18 -3.18 1.83
CA SER A 20 9.18 -4.19 2.18
C SER A 20 8.54 -5.50 2.68
N GLU A 21 7.45 -5.42 3.44
CA GLU A 21 6.72 -6.61 3.89
C GLU A 21 5.95 -7.28 2.74
N VAL A 22 5.43 -6.48 1.77
CA VAL A 22 4.87 -7.02 0.51
C VAL A 22 5.93 -7.79 -0.28
N LEU A 23 7.12 -7.20 -0.50
CA LEU A 23 8.22 -7.85 -1.21
C LEU A 23 8.68 -9.13 -0.52
N LYS A 24 8.80 -9.11 0.81
CA LYS A 24 9.11 -10.29 1.62
C LYS A 24 8.14 -11.44 1.36
N ARG A 25 6.83 -11.15 1.28
CA ARG A 25 5.83 -12.18 0.97
C ARG A 25 5.88 -12.63 -0.48
N LEU A 26 5.98 -11.72 -1.44
CA LEU A 26 6.11 -12.05 -2.85
C LEU A 26 7.35 -12.93 -3.11
N SER A 27 8.46 -12.69 -2.39
CA SER A 27 9.69 -13.48 -2.50
C SER A 27 9.55 -14.95 -2.08
N THR A 28 8.46 -15.31 -1.40
CA THR A 28 8.15 -16.69 -1.00
C THR A 28 7.20 -17.41 -1.97
N VAL A 29 6.67 -16.70 -2.97
CA VAL A 29 5.75 -17.26 -3.98
C VAL A 29 6.54 -17.73 -5.21
N PRO A 30 6.66 -19.04 -5.46
CA PRO A 30 7.54 -19.56 -6.54
C PRO A 30 7.16 -19.14 -7.95
N THR A 31 5.90 -18.77 -8.17
CA THR A 31 5.35 -18.34 -9.47
C THR A 31 5.43 -16.83 -9.69
N VAL A 32 6.10 -16.09 -8.79
CA VAL A 32 6.22 -14.64 -8.87
C VAL A 32 7.66 -14.21 -9.12
N HIS A 33 7.81 -13.26 -10.04
CA HIS A 33 9.01 -12.44 -10.20
C HIS A 33 8.71 -11.06 -9.60
N ALA A 34 9.24 -10.81 -8.40
CA ALA A 34 9.04 -9.56 -7.67
C ALA A 34 10.10 -8.52 -8.08
N VAL A 35 9.65 -7.34 -8.48
CA VAL A 35 10.50 -6.20 -8.86
C VAL A 35 10.21 -5.03 -7.94
N SER A 36 11.23 -4.44 -7.33
CA SER A 36 11.12 -3.24 -6.49
C SER A 36 11.66 -2.02 -7.23
N VAL A 37 10.84 -1.00 -7.42
CA VAL A 37 11.29 0.28 -7.96
C VAL A 37 11.38 1.31 -6.83
N SER A 38 12.56 1.88 -6.66
CA SER A 38 12.83 2.92 -5.65
C SER A 38 13.93 3.88 -6.08
N ARG A 39 13.97 5.07 -5.50
CA ARG A 39 15.03 6.06 -5.78
C ARG A 39 16.45 5.55 -5.46
N ARG A 40 16.58 4.61 -4.51
CA ARG A 40 17.88 4.01 -4.15
C ARG A 40 18.30 2.89 -5.09
N GLY A 41 17.36 2.14 -5.67
CA GLY A 41 17.64 1.01 -6.56
C GLY A 41 18.37 -0.15 -5.90
N ALA A 42 18.30 -0.28 -4.58
CA ALA A 42 18.98 -1.32 -3.82
C ALA A 42 18.16 -1.75 -2.60
N ALA A 43 18.35 -2.99 -2.18
CA ALA A 43 17.73 -3.53 -0.98
C ALA A 43 18.21 -2.78 0.28
N PRO A 44 17.31 -2.30 1.15
CA PRO A 44 17.70 -1.82 2.45
C PRO A 44 18.13 -2.96 3.37
N GLY A 45 18.97 -2.67 4.39
CA GLY A 45 19.51 -3.69 5.28
C GLY A 45 18.47 -4.62 5.94
N HIS A 46 17.30 -4.12 6.27
CA HIS A 46 16.20 -4.92 6.84
C HIS A 46 15.54 -5.90 5.84
N CYS A 47 15.86 -5.77 4.55
CA CYS A 47 15.41 -6.70 3.51
C CYS A 47 16.46 -7.78 3.17
N ALA A 48 17.62 -7.80 3.83
CA ALA A 48 18.75 -8.67 3.49
C ALA A 48 18.37 -10.17 3.38
N ALA A 49 17.43 -10.64 4.20
CA ALA A 49 17.01 -12.04 4.22
C ALA A 49 16.30 -12.53 2.93
N PHE A 50 15.85 -11.62 2.08
CA PHE A 50 15.16 -11.94 0.81
C PHE A 50 15.63 -11.07 -0.36
N ALA A 51 16.71 -10.32 -0.17
CA ALA A 51 17.20 -9.37 -1.17
C ALA A 51 17.58 -10.02 -2.50
N ASP A 52 18.10 -11.24 -2.45
CA ASP A 52 18.48 -12.07 -3.61
C ASP A 52 17.29 -12.61 -4.42
N LYS A 53 16.09 -12.56 -3.86
CA LYS A 53 14.84 -13.04 -4.49
C LYS A 53 14.01 -11.94 -5.14
N VAL A 54 14.47 -10.69 -5.05
CA VAL A 54 13.79 -9.51 -5.58
C VAL A 54 14.74 -8.76 -6.52
N GLU A 55 14.24 -8.35 -7.66
CA GLU A 55 14.94 -7.45 -8.56
C GLU A 55 14.79 -6.00 -8.04
N TRP A 56 15.93 -5.33 -7.79
CA TRP A 56 15.95 -3.98 -7.24
C TRP A 56 16.35 -2.97 -8.31
N LEU A 57 15.41 -2.11 -8.72
CA LEU A 57 15.60 -1.12 -9.78
C LEU A 57 15.58 0.29 -9.23
N LYS A 58 16.47 1.12 -9.79
CA LYS A 58 16.48 2.56 -9.50
C LYS A 58 15.48 3.26 -10.41
N GLY A 59 14.53 4.00 -9.79
CA GLY A 59 13.56 4.79 -10.54
C GLY A 59 12.91 5.84 -9.65
N ASP A 60 12.51 6.95 -10.27
CA ASP A 60 11.72 8.01 -9.65
C ASP A 60 10.28 7.94 -10.18
N CYS A 61 9.29 7.82 -9.31
CA CYS A 61 7.86 7.76 -9.69
C CYS A 61 7.44 8.93 -10.59
N LEU A 62 8.08 10.10 -10.47
CA LEU A 62 7.78 11.29 -11.27
C LEU A 62 8.55 11.34 -12.59
N ASP A 63 9.50 10.44 -12.81
CA ASP A 63 10.23 10.31 -14.07
C ASP A 63 10.01 8.91 -14.67
N LYS A 64 8.94 8.79 -15.45
CA LYS A 64 8.50 7.56 -16.10
C LYS A 64 9.62 6.87 -16.89
N LYS A 65 10.54 7.62 -17.50
CA LYS A 65 11.65 7.05 -18.28
C LYS A 65 12.57 6.17 -17.45
N THR A 66 12.58 6.35 -16.12
CA THR A 66 13.46 5.61 -15.22
C THR A 66 12.92 4.24 -14.83
N TYR A 67 11.64 3.93 -15.17
CA TYR A 67 11.00 2.67 -14.76
C TYR A 67 10.00 2.07 -15.78
N SER A 68 9.76 2.71 -16.92
CA SER A 68 8.81 2.20 -17.94
C SER A 68 9.08 0.74 -18.29
N ASP A 69 10.34 0.36 -18.52
CA ASP A 69 10.73 -0.99 -18.90
C ASP A 69 10.38 -2.02 -17.80
N ALA A 70 10.37 -1.58 -16.53
CA ALA A 70 9.95 -2.44 -15.43
C ALA A 70 8.46 -2.82 -15.51
N LEU A 71 7.62 -1.96 -16.10
CA LEU A 71 6.17 -2.21 -16.23
C LEU A 71 5.83 -3.09 -17.44
N GLU A 72 6.74 -3.24 -18.42
CA GLU A 72 6.50 -4.08 -19.58
C GLU A 72 6.30 -5.55 -19.17
N GLY A 73 5.17 -6.12 -19.57
CA GLY A 73 4.80 -7.50 -19.24
C GLY A 73 4.48 -7.73 -17.76
N ALA A 74 4.34 -6.67 -16.94
CA ALA A 74 3.91 -6.81 -15.57
C ALA A 74 2.46 -7.29 -15.48
N SER A 75 2.21 -8.30 -14.63
CA SER A 75 0.87 -8.81 -14.33
C SER A 75 0.13 -7.87 -13.35
N ALA A 76 0.87 -7.28 -12.43
CA ALA A 76 0.34 -6.32 -11.46
C ALA A 76 1.37 -5.27 -11.07
N VAL A 77 0.87 -4.09 -10.69
CA VAL A 77 1.64 -3.02 -10.06
C VAL A 77 1.11 -2.77 -8.64
N VAL A 78 2.03 -2.64 -7.69
CA VAL A 78 1.72 -2.22 -6.31
C VAL A 78 2.28 -0.82 -6.08
N VAL A 79 1.42 0.09 -5.63
CA VAL A 79 1.83 1.46 -5.29
C VAL A 79 1.73 1.65 -3.77
N SER A 80 2.88 1.63 -3.10
CA SER A 80 3.03 1.81 -1.65
C SER A 80 3.91 3.03 -1.33
N VAL A 81 3.81 4.07 -2.16
CA VAL A 81 4.55 5.33 -2.00
C VAL A 81 3.70 6.34 -1.26
N GLY A 82 4.32 7.06 -0.33
CA GLY A 82 3.67 8.14 0.40
C GLY A 82 4.44 8.58 1.64
N SER A 83 4.02 9.69 2.21
CA SER A 83 4.45 10.20 3.51
C SER A 83 3.37 9.93 4.58
N PRO A 84 3.71 9.94 5.87
CA PRO A 84 2.73 9.79 6.92
C PRO A 84 1.80 11.01 7.02
N PRO A 85 0.59 10.85 7.63
CA PRO A 85 -0.37 11.95 7.82
C PRO A 85 0.02 12.82 9.02
N ILE A 86 1.09 13.58 8.89
CA ILE A 86 1.56 14.52 9.91
C ILE A 86 1.41 15.96 9.43
N PRO A 87 1.15 16.93 10.32
CA PRO A 87 1.18 18.35 9.98
C PRO A 87 2.52 18.75 9.37
N GLY A 88 2.50 19.63 8.37
CA GLY A 88 3.72 20.09 7.73
C GLY A 88 3.45 20.74 6.35
N ASP A 89 4.39 20.58 5.45
CA ASP A 89 4.29 21.10 4.09
C ASP A 89 3.17 20.37 3.32
N VAL A 90 2.08 21.08 3.05
CA VAL A 90 0.87 20.57 2.38
C VAL A 90 1.19 20.14 0.95
N GLU A 91 1.98 20.93 0.23
CA GLU A 91 2.33 20.66 -1.17
C GLU A 91 3.24 19.42 -1.28
N ALA A 92 4.27 19.36 -0.44
CA ALA A 92 5.15 18.19 -0.40
C ALA A 92 4.41 16.93 -0.01
N ALA A 93 3.48 17.00 0.97
CA ALA A 93 2.66 15.87 1.38
C ALA A 93 1.70 15.42 0.26
N ARG A 94 1.04 16.36 -0.43
CA ARG A 94 0.18 16.07 -1.59
C ARG A 94 0.98 15.46 -2.73
N LYS A 95 2.14 16.01 -3.06
CA LYS A 95 3.03 15.45 -4.08
C LYS A 95 3.43 14.01 -3.77
N ALA A 96 3.84 13.73 -2.52
CA ALA A 96 4.28 12.41 -2.10
C ALA A 96 3.16 11.35 -2.07
N ASN A 97 1.92 11.74 -1.79
CA ASN A 97 0.78 10.82 -1.66
C ASN A 97 -0.14 10.83 -2.90
N GLY A 98 -0.07 11.86 -3.74
CA GLY A 98 -0.89 12.04 -4.94
C GLY A 98 -0.05 11.92 -6.21
N ALA A 99 0.70 12.96 -6.59
CA ALA A 99 1.38 13.03 -7.87
C ALA A 99 2.27 11.82 -8.18
N THR A 100 2.98 11.27 -7.19
CA THR A 100 3.80 10.07 -7.36
C THR A 100 2.96 8.83 -7.68
N ASN A 101 1.79 8.70 -7.06
CA ASN A 101 0.89 7.55 -7.27
C ASN A 101 0.17 7.67 -8.62
N VAL A 102 -0.30 8.88 -8.96
CA VAL A 102 -0.93 9.19 -10.26
C VAL A 102 0.00 8.83 -11.40
N ALA A 103 1.25 9.34 -11.38
CA ALA A 103 2.23 9.10 -12.43
C ALA A 103 2.52 7.59 -12.65
N VAL A 104 2.58 6.81 -11.57
CA VAL A 104 2.78 5.35 -11.66
C VAL A 104 1.55 4.66 -12.26
N LEU A 105 0.33 5.06 -11.87
CA LEU A 105 -0.92 4.48 -12.39
C LEU A 105 -1.11 4.81 -13.87
N GLU A 106 -0.82 6.03 -14.30
CA GLU A 106 -0.83 6.43 -15.70
C GLU A 106 0.17 5.59 -16.53
N ALA A 107 1.39 5.45 -16.04
CA ALA A 107 2.41 4.64 -16.69
C ALA A 107 2.01 3.16 -16.76
N ALA A 108 1.38 2.62 -15.70
CA ALA A 108 0.87 1.25 -15.69
C ALA A 108 -0.27 1.04 -16.68
N THR A 109 -1.16 2.04 -16.83
CA THR A 109 -2.23 2.02 -17.85
C THR A 109 -1.66 1.98 -19.27
N GLU A 110 -0.67 2.84 -19.57
CA GLU A 110 -0.01 2.86 -20.86
C GLU A 110 0.74 1.55 -21.16
N ALA A 111 1.38 0.95 -20.15
CA ALA A 111 2.05 -0.36 -20.25
C ALA A 111 1.07 -1.54 -20.30
N LYS A 112 -0.25 -1.28 -20.21
CA LYS A 112 -1.32 -2.30 -20.21
C LYS A 112 -1.16 -3.33 -19.09
N VAL A 113 -0.70 -2.87 -17.92
CA VAL A 113 -0.68 -3.70 -16.72
C VAL A 113 -2.13 -4.06 -16.36
N ARG A 114 -2.39 -5.34 -16.13
CA ARG A 114 -3.76 -5.83 -15.91
C ARG A 114 -4.34 -5.46 -14.55
N ARG A 115 -3.50 -5.20 -13.56
CA ARG A 115 -3.94 -4.96 -12.18
C ARG A 115 -3.10 -3.91 -11.48
N ALA A 116 -3.77 -2.98 -10.80
CA ALA A 116 -3.14 -2.01 -9.92
C ALA A 116 -3.65 -2.17 -8.48
N VAL A 117 -2.74 -2.27 -7.53
CA VAL A 117 -3.03 -2.33 -6.09
C VAL A 117 -2.40 -1.14 -5.40
N VAL A 118 -3.22 -0.25 -4.84
CA VAL A 118 -2.75 0.95 -4.13
C VAL A 118 -2.91 0.77 -2.64
N VAL A 119 -1.85 1.03 -1.88
CA VAL A 119 -1.92 1.13 -0.43
C VAL A 119 -2.45 2.52 -0.06
N GLY A 120 -3.74 2.54 0.24
CA GLY A 120 -4.47 3.72 0.69
C GLY A 120 -4.39 3.92 2.19
N ALA A 121 -5.45 4.46 2.73
CA ALA A 121 -5.69 4.59 4.17
C ALA A 121 -7.18 4.80 4.43
N THR A 122 -7.65 4.50 5.65
CA THR A 122 -8.87 5.08 6.18
C THR A 122 -8.67 6.59 6.39
N MET A 123 -9.58 7.40 5.90
CA MET A 123 -9.49 8.86 5.95
C MET A 123 -10.73 9.44 6.64
N PRO A 124 -10.75 9.48 7.99
CA PRO A 124 -11.84 10.09 8.72
C PRO A 124 -11.90 11.61 8.47
N PRO A 125 -13.09 12.24 8.54
CA PRO A 125 -13.27 13.65 8.20
C PRO A 125 -12.38 14.64 8.97
N TRP A 126 -12.00 14.32 10.21
CA TRP A 126 -11.12 15.15 11.01
C TRP A 126 -9.67 15.19 10.50
N LEU A 127 -9.25 14.18 9.74
CA LEU A 127 -7.88 14.08 9.20
C LEU A 127 -7.59 15.18 8.17
N ASP A 128 -8.59 15.65 7.43
CA ASP A 128 -8.46 16.78 6.52
C ASP A 128 -7.93 18.05 7.22
N LYS A 129 -8.35 18.27 8.47
CA LYS A 129 -7.95 19.46 9.25
C LYS A 129 -6.51 19.39 9.77
N ILE A 130 -5.95 18.19 9.87
CA ILE A 130 -4.63 17.96 10.47
C ILE A 130 -3.57 17.68 9.39
N ALA A 131 -3.94 17.00 8.33
CA ALA A 131 -3.05 16.52 7.28
C ALA A 131 -3.66 16.71 5.88
N GLU A 132 -4.06 17.95 5.55
CA GLU A 132 -4.73 18.32 4.30
C GLU A 132 -4.01 17.79 3.06
N GLY A 133 -2.71 18.04 2.93
CA GLY A 133 -1.94 17.58 1.76
C GLY A 133 -1.88 16.07 1.62
N TYR A 134 -1.84 15.33 2.75
CA TYR A 134 -1.92 13.88 2.74
C TYR A 134 -3.26 13.40 2.20
N VAL A 135 -4.37 13.95 2.72
CA VAL A 135 -5.73 13.54 2.34
C VAL A 135 -6.00 13.91 0.88
N ALA A 136 -5.64 15.15 0.48
CA ALA A 136 -5.76 15.57 -0.92
C ALA A 136 -4.98 14.65 -1.86
N GLY A 137 -3.72 14.33 -1.53
CA GLY A 137 -2.91 13.41 -2.33
C GLY A 137 -3.50 11.99 -2.42
N LYS A 138 -4.05 11.47 -1.33
CA LYS A 138 -4.74 10.17 -1.36
C LYS A 138 -6.01 10.19 -2.21
N ARG A 139 -6.75 11.30 -2.22
CA ARG A 139 -7.90 11.48 -3.11
C ARG A 139 -7.47 11.49 -4.58
N ASP A 140 -6.42 12.25 -4.93
CA ASP A 140 -5.84 12.28 -6.28
C ASP A 140 -5.45 10.84 -6.73
N ALA A 141 -4.81 10.07 -5.86
CA ALA A 141 -4.43 8.68 -6.14
C ALA A 141 -5.64 7.74 -6.33
N PHE A 142 -6.72 7.93 -5.57
CA PHE A 142 -7.94 7.12 -5.70
C PHE A 142 -8.69 7.44 -6.97
N GLU A 143 -8.72 8.71 -7.39
CA GLU A 143 -9.30 9.13 -8.66
C GLU A 143 -8.55 8.50 -9.84
N ALA A 144 -7.22 8.57 -9.83
CA ALA A 144 -6.39 7.93 -10.85
C ALA A 144 -6.58 6.41 -10.88
N LEU A 145 -6.72 5.76 -9.72
CA LEU A 145 -7.01 4.33 -9.63
C LEU A 145 -8.40 4.00 -10.19
N GLY A 146 -9.40 4.88 -9.99
CA GLY A 146 -10.71 4.76 -10.63
C GLY A 146 -10.62 4.83 -12.16
N GLY A 147 -9.74 5.68 -12.69
CA GLY A 147 -9.44 5.72 -14.12
C GLY A 147 -8.79 4.43 -14.62
N PHE A 148 -7.85 3.87 -13.87
CA PHE A 148 -7.23 2.58 -14.19
C PHE A 148 -8.26 1.43 -14.25
N ALA A 149 -9.28 1.45 -13.39
CA ALA A 149 -10.35 0.44 -13.34
C ALA A 149 -11.13 0.29 -14.66
N LEU A 150 -11.07 1.27 -15.57
CA LEU A 150 -11.68 1.18 -16.89
C LEU A 150 -10.93 0.26 -17.85
N SER A 151 -9.70 -0.11 -17.53
CA SER A 151 -8.82 -0.92 -18.37
C SER A 151 -8.27 -2.18 -17.70
N GLY A 152 -8.53 -2.36 -16.39
CA GLY A 152 -8.03 -3.49 -15.62
C GLY A 152 -8.61 -3.56 -14.21
N GLY A 153 -8.12 -4.47 -13.41
CA GLY A 153 -8.49 -4.60 -12.00
C GLY A 153 -7.81 -3.54 -11.13
N ALA A 154 -8.58 -2.75 -10.42
CA ALA A 154 -8.11 -1.71 -9.52
C ALA A 154 -8.49 -2.03 -8.08
N VAL A 155 -7.49 -2.18 -7.22
CA VAL A 155 -7.71 -2.50 -5.81
C VAL A 155 -7.09 -1.41 -4.93
N VAL A 156 -7.87 -0.87 -4.00
CA VAL A 156 -7.34 -0.03 -2.93
C VAL A 156 -7.42 -0.78 -1.61
N VAL A 157 -6.28 -0.96 -0.95
CA VAL A 157 -6.21 -1.49 0.42
C VAL A 157 -6.20 -0.30 1.37
N LYS A 158 -7.22 -0.20 2.24
CA LYS A 158 -7.48 0.95 3.12
C LYS A 158 -7.26 0.57 4.58
N PRO A 159 -6.01 0.48 5.05
CA PRO A 159 -5.73 0.24 6.46
C PRO A 159 -6.08 1.47 7.32
N SER A 160 -6.39 1.22 8.58
CA SER A 160 -6.29 2.18 9.67
C SER A 160 -4.82 2.42 10.06
N ALA A 161 -4.53 2.76 11.31
CA ALA A 161 -3.16 2.85 11.79
C ALA A 161 -2.43 1.50 11.65
N ILE A 162 -1.27 1.49 10.99
CA ILE A 162 -0.49 0.27 10.74
C ILE A 162 0.58 0.12 11.82
N TYR A 163 0.70 -1.07 12.40
CA TYR A 163 1.75 -1.38 13.35
C TYR A 163 2.63 -2.57 12.93
N GLY A 164 3.82 -2.62 13.50
CA GLY A 164 4.88 -3.57 13.22
C GLY A 164 6.24 -2.93 13.51
N THR A 165 7.31 -3.41 12.93
CA THR A 165 8.63 -2.77 13.01
C THR A 165 8.86 -1.89 11.79
N ARG A 166 8.78 -0.57 11.98
CA ARG A 166 9.11 0.40 10.95
C ARG A 166 10.60 0.72 11.01
N HIS A 167 11.28 0.75 9.88
CA HIS A 167 12.67 1.18 9.81
C HIS A 167 12.75 2.65 9.37
N THR A 168 13.58 3.45 10.03
CA THR A 168 13.89 4.82 9.63
C THR A 168 14.74 4.82 8.35
N GLU A 169 14.94 5.98 7.74
CA GLU A 169 15.84 6.11 6.58
C GLU A 169 17.30 5.69 6.89
N SER A 170 17.72 5.86 8.14
CA SER A 170 19.02 5.41 8.66
C SER A 170 19.05 3.93 9.04
N GLY A 171 17.94 3.20 8.89
CA GLY A 171 17.83 1.77 9.15
C GLY A 171 17.49 1.38 10.60
N TYR A 172 17.31 2.33 11.52
CA TYR A 172 16.94 2.02 12.90
C TYR A 172 15.50 1.45 12.99
N PRO A 173 15.31 0.30 13.69
CA PRO A 173 14.00 -0.28 13.89
C PRO A 173 13.20 0.52 14.93
N VAL A 174 11.97 0.88 14.58
CA VAL A 174 10.98 1.50 15.48
C VAL A 174 9.83 0.52 15.67
N PRO A 175 9.77 -0.21 16.81
CA PRO A 175 8.69 -1.15 17.07
C PRO A 175 7.42 -0.39 17.50
N LEU A 176 6.38 -0.44 16.67
CA LEU A 176 5.07 0.15 16.97
C LEU A 176 4.12 -0.87 17.64
N ALA A 177 4.42 -2.16 17.53
CA ALA A 177 3.58 -3.24 18.03
C ALA A 177 3.33 -3.20 19.55
N PRO A 178 4.30 -2.89 20.44
CA PRO A 178 4.05 -2.91 21.88
C PRO A 178 2.92 -1.99 22.34
N VAL A 179 2.70 -0.87 21.64
CA VAL A 179 1.65 0.11 21.97
C VAL A 179 0.37 -0.18 21.17
N MET A 180 0.52 -0.44 19.88
CA MET A 180 -0.62 -0.52 18.95
C MET A 180 -1.33 -1.89 18.97
N ALA A 181 -0.64 -2.99 19.28
CA ALA A 181 -1.25 -4.31 19.29
C ALA A 181 -2.26 -4.47 20.45
N PRO A 182 -1.97 -4.05 21.71
CA PRO A 182 -2.96 -4.07 22.78
C PRO A 182 -4.17 -3.17 22.47
N LEU A 183 -3.95 -1.98 21.88
CA LEU A 183 -5.02 -1.09 21.45
C LEU A 183 -5.89 -1.75 20.36
N SER A 184 -5.28 -2.37 19.38
CA SER A 184 -5.99 -3.11 18.34
C SER A 184 -6.88 -4.20 18.94
N TYR A 185 -6.33 -4.99 19.86
CA TYR A 185 -7.08 -6.05 20.54
C TYR A 185 -8.27 -5.51 21.35
N ALA A 186 -8.06 -4.44 22.12
CA ALA A 186 -9.11 -3.80 22.91
C ALA A 186 -10.24 -3.27 22.01
N LEU A 187 -9.92 -2.58 20.93
CA LEU A 187 -10.91 -2.06 19.98
C LEU A 187 -11.66 -3.17 19.24
N ARG A 188 -10.99 -4.29 18.93
CA ARG A 188 -11.64 -5.45 18.29
C ARG A 188 -12.68 -6.10 19.20
N ILE A 189 -12.36 -6.31 20.48
CA ILE A 189 -13.31 -6.87 21.46
C ILE A 189 -14.45 -5.87 21.74
N GLY A 190 -14.12 -4.57 21.80
CA GLY A 190 -15.08 -3.50 22.06
C GLY A 190 -15.98 -3.15 20.86
N ARG A 191 -15.81 -3.77 19.70
CA ARG A 191 -16.54 -3.44 18.45
C ARG A 191 -18.06 -3.30 18.59
N PRO A 192 -18.79 -4.16 19.30
CA PRO A 192 -20.23 -3.97 19.48
C PRO A 192 -20.56 -2.63 20.16
N VAL A 193 -19.73 -2.20 21.13
CA VAL A 193 -19.91 -0.94 21.85
C VAL A 193 -19.41 0.23 21.00
N THR A 194 -18.25 0.11 20.36
CA THR A 194 -17.68 1.16 19.52
C THR A 194 -18.55 1.45 18.30
N GLY A 195 -19.17 0.43 17.68
CA GLY A 195 -20.13 0.61 16.60
C GLY A 195 -21.40 1.38 17.02
N PHE A 196 -21.87 1.16 18.24
CA PHE A 196 -22.99 1.93 18.81
C PHE A 196 -22.59 3.38 19.04
N VAL A 197 -21.40 3.61 19.63
CA VAL A 197 -20.88 4.95 19.93
C VAL A 197 -20.58 5.76 18.67
N THR A 198 -19.98 5.13 17.64
CA THR A 198 -19.78 5.77 16.32
C THR A 198 -21.10 6.13 15.65
N GLY A 199 -22.15 5.31 15.81
CA GLY A 199 -23.49 5.63 15.34
C GLY A 199 -24.11 6.89 15.96
N LEU A 200 -23.71 7.23 17.21
CA LEU A 200 -24.18 8.44 17.90
C LEU A 200 -23.42 9.72 17.50
N ALA A 201 -22.13 9.61 17.13
CA ALA A 201 -21.29 10.76 16.79
C ALA A 201 -20.32 10.41 15.62
N PRO A 202 -20.83 10.06 14.43
CA PRO A 202 -20.01 9.55 13.34
C PRO A 202 -18.94 10.54 12.87
N SER A 203 -19.24 11.84 12.85
CA SER A 203 -18.30 12.87 12.39
C SER A 203 -17.06 13.06 13.27
N LEU A 204 -17.13 12.68 14.55
CA LEU A 204 -16.03 12.83 15.52
C LEU A 204 -15.25 11.53 15.72
N LEU A 205 -15.94 10.39 15.68
CA LEU A 205 -15.40 9.10 16.09
C LEU A 205 -15.09 8.18 14.89
N ASP A 206 -15.57 8.55 13.70
CA ASP A 206 -15.32 7.78 12.49
C ASP A 206 -13.81 7.65 12.21
N GLY A 207 -13.35 6.43 12.04
CA GLY A 207 -11.95 6.08 11.86
C GLY A 207 -11.08 6.13 13.12
N LEU A 208 -11.49 6.86 14.19
CA LEU A 208 -10.72 6.91 15.44
C LEU A 208 -10.82 5.59 16.23
N LEU A 209 -11.97 4.95 16.15
CA LEU A 209 -12.28 3.67 16.82
C LEU A 209 -12.02 2.45 15.92
N GLU A 210 -11.47 2.66 14.72
CA GLU A 210 -11.00 1.53 13.90
C GLU A 210 -9.75 0.91 14.52
N PRO A 211 -9.73 -0.42 14.72
CA PRO A 211 -8.58 -1.08 15.31
C PRO A 211 -7.35 -0.94 14.40
N PRO A 212 -6.18 -0.60 14.94
CA PRO A 212 -4.91 -0.68 14.21
C PRO A 212 -4.70 -2.07 13.62
N VAL A 213 -4.04 -2.12 12.46
CA VAL A 213 -3.80 -3.37 11.73
C VAL A 213 -2.31 -3.71 11.65
N PRO A 214 -1.93 -4.99 11.76
CA PRO A 214 -0.53 -5.36 11.65
C PRO A 214 -0.06 -5.26 10.19
N VAL A 215 1.17 -4.79 9.99
CA VAL A 215 1.75 -4.60 8.65
C VAL A 215 1.78 -5.88 7.82
N HIS A 216 1.95 -7.03 8.47
CA HIS A 216 1.95 -8.32 7.79
C HIS A 216 0.58 -8.69 7.20
N ALA A 217 -0.51 -8.32 7.86
CA ALA A 217 -1.86 -8.56 7.33
C ALA A 217 -2.16 -7.60 6.16
N VAL A 218 -1.75 -6.32 6.27
CA VAL A 218 -1.83 -5.38 5.14
C VAL A 218 -1.07 -5.91 3.93
N ALA A 219 0.17 -6.39 4.13
CA ALA A 219 0.98 -6.94 3.07
C ALA A 219 0.36 -8.21 2.45
N GLN A 220 -0.24 -9.09 3.27
CA GLN A 220 -0.95 -10.26 2.77
C GLN A 220 -2.15 -9.87 1.92
N THR A 221 -2.95 -8.90 2.37
CA THR A 221 -4.08 -8.38 1.60
C THR A 221 -3.64 -7.83 0.24
N VAL A 222 -2.50 -7.10 0.20
CA VAL A 222 -1.93 -6.60 -1.07
C VAL A 222 -1.48 -7.75 -1.96
N VAL A 223 -0.83 -8.77 -1.43
CA VAL A 223 -0.37 -9.93 -2.20
C VAL A 223 -1.55 -10.73 -2.76
N ASP A 224 -2.58 -10.97 -1.94
CA ASP A 224 -3.82 -11.62 -2.39
C ASP A 224 -4.46 -10.82 -3.53
N ALA A 225 -4.57 -9.50 -3.37
CA ALA A 225 -5.10 -8.61 -4.39
C ALA A 225 -4.28 -8.63 -5.69
N CYS A 226 -2.98 -8.95 -5.64
CA CYS A 226 -2.15 -9.13 -6.84
C CYS A 226 -2.35 -10.47 -7.52
N LEU A 227 -2.70 -11.52 -6.80
CA LEU A 227 -2.64 -12.91 -7.27
C LEU A 227 -4.00 -13.54 -7.55
N GLN A 228 -5.06 -13.13 -6.82
CA GLN A 228 -6.39 -13.71 -6.93
C GLN A 228 -7.13 -13.19 -8.18
N GLU A 229 -7.77 -14.09 -8.91
CA GLU A 229 -8.47 -13.78 -10.17
C GLU A 229 -9.70 -12.89 -9.96
N GLU A 230 -10.34 -12.96 -8.80
CA GLU A 230 -11.50 -12.13 -8.45
C GLU A 230 -11.26 -10.61 -8.53
N TYR A 231 -9.99 -10.18 -8.57
CA TYR A 231 -9.60 -8.77 -8.66
C TYR A 231 -9.08 -8.37 -10.05
N GLU A 232 -9.39 -9.13 -11.10
CA GLU A 232 -8.88 -8.86 -12.45
C GLU A 232 -9.62 -7.72 -13.17
N GLU A 233 -10.85 -7.40 -12.75
CA GLU A 233 -11.65 -6.36 -13.38
C GLU A 233 -12.35 -5.46 -12.33
N GLY A 234 -12.59 -4.23 -12.71
CA GLY A 234 -13.33 -3.25 -11.92
C GLY A 234 -12.56 -2.66 -10.75
N PHE A 235 -13.27 -2.00 -9.85
CA PHE A 235 -12.74 -1.31 -8.69
C PHE A 235 -13.17 -1.98 -7.39
N VAL A 236 -12.21 -2.35 -6.55
CA VAL A 236 -12.43 -2.98 -5.25
C VAL A 236 -11.75 -2.20 -4.13
N ALA A 237 -12.44 -1.96 -3.03
CA ALA A 237 -11.88 -1.35 -1.82
C ALA A 237 -11.86 -2.37 -0.67
N LEU A 238 -10.68 -2.71 -0.18
CA LEU A 238 -10.47 -3.62 0.94
C LEU A 238 -10.16 -2.82 2.21
N GLY A 239 -11.13 -2.76 3.12
CA GLY A 239 -11.03 -2.03 4.38
C GLY A 239 -10.38 -2.83 5.51
N VAL A 240 -10.46 -2.30 6.71
CA VAL A 240 -9.86 -2.87 7.93
C VAL A 240 -10.37 -4.29 8.21
N GLU A 241 -11.64 -4.59 7.95
CA GLU A 241 -12.19 -5.93 8.15
C GLU A 241 -11.51 -6.96 7.27
N ALA A 242 -11.44 -6.69 5.96
CA ALA A 242 -10.76 -7.57 5.02
C ALA A 242 -9.28 -7.78 5.34
N ILE A 243 -8.62 -6.77 5.94
CA ILE A 243 -7.23 -6.89 6.41
C ILE A 243 -7.15 -7.78 7.66
N LEU A 244 -8.07 -7.61 8.61
CA LEU A 244 -8.07 -8.36 9.87
C LEU A 244 -8.39 -9.86 9.71
N GLU A 245 -9.09 -10.24 8.64
CA GLU A 245 -9.30 -11.65 8.26
C GLU A 245 -7.99 -12.39 7.93
N ARG A 246 -6.92 -11.64 7.68
CA ARG A 246 -5.59 -12.16 7.34
C ARG A 246 -4.58 -12.11 8.51
N CYS A 247 -5.09 -11.88 9.72
CA CYS A 247 -4.27 -11.87 10.96
C CYS A 247 -4.01 -13.25 11.52
#